data_5ebbf4ee327dd6d346233b506c9b3168
#
_entry.id   5ebbf4ee327dd6d346233b506c9b3168
#
_cell.length_a   1.000
_cell.length_b   1.000
_cell.length_c   1.000
_cell.angle_alpha   90.00
_cell.angle_beta   90.00
_cell.angle_gamma   90.00
#
_symmetry.space_group_name_H-M   'P 1'
#
loop_
_entity.id
_entity.type
_entity.pdbx_description
1 polymer ?
#
loop_
_entity_poly.entity_id
_entity_poly.type
_entity_poly.pdbx_seq_one_letter_code
_entity_poly.pdbx_strand_id
1 'polypeptide(L)'
;MKAHSREQLDRFWAHELGIVSSLASTPRICCTVQNLYSGVQLFANDERLIVASPPAWAELIQNAIVDVSPEKAFSVEWLQRVFANDAERILGPAEVNYADETSFRSEPNHRGRALLASESDAYRVLVAALDPKEVEDSGVSSDAFPAFGAFYDDILC
;
A
#
# COMPACT_ATOMS: atom_id res chain seq x y z
N MET A 1 -6.07 10.07 -16.55
CA MET A 1 -4.89 9.16 -16.60
C MET A 1 -4.80 8.54 -17.99
N LYS A 2 -3.59 8.52 -18.59
CA LYS A 2 -3.37 7.92 -19.92
C LYS A 2 -3.56 6.39 -19.86
N ALA A 3 -3.99 5.77 -20.97
CA ALA A 3 -4.22 4.32 -21.05
C ALA A 3 -2.97 3.49 -20.66
N HIS A 4 -1.80 3.93 -21.08
CA HIS A 4 -0.52 3.29 -20.75
C HIS A 4 -0.22 3.29 -19.24
N SER A 5 -0.49 4.40 -18.55
CA SER A 5 -0.30 4.49 -17.10
C SER A 5 -1.27 3.56 -16.35
N ARG A 6 -2.50 3.42 -16.83
CA ARG A 6 -3.47 2.48 -16.27
C ARG A 6 -3.02 1.03 -16.42
N GLU A 7 -2.48 0.67 -17.57
CA GLU A 7 -1.96 -0.68 -17.80
C GLU A 7 -0.74 -1.01 -16.91
N GLN A 8 0.14 -0.02 -16.67
CA GLN A 8 1.27 -0.18 -15.74
C GLN A 8 0.79 -0.41 -14.32
N LEU A 9 -0.21 0.34 -13.85
CA LEU A 9 -0.80 0.16 -12.52
C LEU A 9 -1.51 -1.18 -12.39
N ASP A 10 -2.22 -1.62 -13.43
CA ASP A 10 -2.89 -2.92 -13.47
C ASP A 10 -1.87 -4.06 -13.31
N ARG A 11 -0.73 -3.97 -14.00
CA ARG A 11 0.36 -4.96 -13.88
C ARG A 11 1.03 -4.92 -12.51
N PHE A 12 1.29 -3.71 -11.99
CA PHE A 12 1.88 -3.54 -10.66
C PHE A 12 1.01 -4.22 -9.59
N TRP A 13 -0.27 -3.87 -9.52
CA TRP A 13 -1.17 -4.45 -8.54
C TRP A 13 -1.43 -5.93 -8.77
N ALA A 14 -1.47 -6.41 -10.03
CA ALA A 14 -1.57 -7.83 -10.30
C ALA A 14 -0.39 -8.59 -9.68
N HIS A 15 0.83 -8.07 -9.85
CA HIS A 15 2.03 -8.66 -9.24
C HIS A 15 1.94 -8.67 -7.71
N GLU A 16 1.66 -7.52 -7.10
CA GLU A 16 1.59 -7.36 -5.64
C GLU A 16 0.52 -8.28 -5.00
N LEU A 17 -0.58 -8.50 -5.70
CA LEU A 17 -1.70 -9.33 -5.22
C LEU A 17 -1.60 -10.81 -5.64
N GLY A 18 -0.50 -11.23 -6.24
CA GLY A 18 -0.30 -12.61 -6.67
C GLY A 18 -1.23 -13.06 -7.80
N ILE A 19 -1.65 -12.13 -8.67
CA ILE A 19 -2.51 -12.41 -9.82
C ILE A 19 -1.64 -12.74 -11.02
N VAL A 20 -1.88 -13.90 -11.62
CA VAL A 20 -1.05 -14.40 -12.75
C VAL A 20 -1.32 -13.64 -14.07
N SER A 21 -2.51 -13.08 -14.23
CA SER A 21 -2.93 -12.43 -15.47
C SER A 21 -2.93 -10.90 -15.35
N SER A 22 -4.11 -10.31 -15.29
CA SER A 22 -4.28 -8.88 -15.05
C SER A 22 -5.44 -8.64 -14.10
N LEU A 23 -5.48 -7.48 -13.44
CA LEU A 23 -6.63 -7.10 -12.62
C LEU A 23 -7.92 -7.12 -13.41
N ALA A 24 -7.88 -6.66 -14.67
CA ALA A 24 -9.06 -6.57 -15.52
C ALA A 24 -9.71 -7.93 -15.81
N SER A 25 -8.93 -9.02 -15.76
CA SER A 25 -9.43 -10.38 -16.03
C SER A 25 -9.84 -11.15 -14.77
N THR A 26 -9.65 -10.58 -13.57
CA THR A 26 -10.05 -11.25 -12.32
C THR A 26 -11.55 -11.14 -12.06
N PRO A 27 -12.16 -12.09 -11.33
CA PRO A 27 -13.52 -11.94 -10.81
C PRO A 27 -13.68 -10.65 -9.98
N ARG A 28 -14.92 -10.15 -9.90
CA ARG A 28 -15.23 -8.96 -9.10
C ARG A 28 -14.84 -9.12 -7.63
N ILE A 29 -15.00 -10.31 -7.10
CA ILE A 29 -14.58 -10.67 -5.76
C ILE A 29 -13.73 -11.92 -5.89
N CYS A 30 -12.48 -11.88 -5.41
CA CYS A 30 -11.61 -13.04 -5.45
C CYS A 30 -10.61 -13.05 -4.29
N CYS A 31 -10.19 -14.26 -3.95
CA CYS A 31 -9.06 -14.51 -3.06
C CYS A 31 -7.88 -15.00 -3.92
N THR A 32 -6.71 -14.45 -3.70
CA THR A 32 -5.45 -14.86 -4.32
C THR A 32 -4.49 -15.37 -3.26
N VAL A 33 -3.63 -16.30 -3.66
CA VAL A 33 -2.56 -16.81 -2.79
C VAL A 33 -1.26 -16.13 -3.15
N GLN A 34 -0.59 -15.56 -2.17
CA GLN A 34 0.70 -14.92 -2.33
C GLN A 34 1.67 -15.39 -1.24
N ASN A 35 2.98 -15.30 -1.53
CA ASN A 35 4.07 -15.66 -0.62
C ASN A 35 5.06 -14.51 -0.41
N LEU A 36 4.70 -13.28 -0.81
CA LEU A 36 5.59 -12.11 -0.72
C LEU A 36 5.72 -11.58 0.71
N TYR A 37 4.66 -11.78 1.51
CA TYR A 37 4.60 -11.34 2.91
C TYR A 37 3.72 -12.28 3.74
N SER A 38 3.84 -12.21 5.06
CA SER A 38 3.13 -13.09 6.00
C SER A 38 1.69 -12.66 6.29
N GLY A 39 1.31 -11.44 5.93
CA GLY A 39 0.00 -10.88 6.23
C GLY A 39 -1.03 -11.10 5.13
N VAL A 40 -2.23 -10.57 5.38
CA VAL A 40 -3.33 -10.53 4.42
C VAL A 40 -3.50 -9.10 3.93
N GLN A 41 -3.57 -8.92 2.62
CA GLN A 41 -3.77 -7.63 1.99
C GLN A 41 -5.13 -7.57 1.30
N LEU A 42 -5.89 -6.53 1.61
CA LEU A 42 -7.14 -6.23 0.94
C LEU A 42 -6.90 -5.09 -0.07
N PHE A 43 -7.37 -5.29 -1.27
CA PHE A 43 -7.38 -4.28 -2.30
C PHE A 43 -8.79 -4.12 -2.84
N ALA A 44 -9.28 -2.90 -2.92
CA ALA A 44 -10.53 -2.61 -3.60
C ALA A 44 -10.39 -1.41 -4.53
N ASN A 45 -11.11 -1.47 -5.62
CA ASN A 45 -11.41 -0.35 -6.48
C ASN A 45 -12.92 -0.37 -6.79
N ASP A 46 -13.39 0.55 -7.65
CA ASP A 46 -14.82 0.67 -8.00
C ASP A 46 -15.44 -0.63 -8.53
N GLU A 47 -14.61 -1.53 -9.04
CA GLU A 47 -15.08 -2.74 -9.74
C GLU A 47 -14.79 -4.03 -8.97
N ARG A 48 -13.78 -4.06 -8.11
CA ARG A 48 -13.23 -5.32 -7.56
C ARG A 48 -12.84 -5.22 -6.10
N LEU A 49 -13.04 -6.33 -5.41
CA LEU A 49 -12.44 -6.63 -4.11
C LEU A 49 -11.53 -7.85 -4.27
N ILE A 50 -10.26 -7.69 -3.96
CA ILE A 50 -9.27 -8.74 -4.01
C ILE A 50 -8.65 -8.89 -2.63
N VAL A 51 -8.58 -10.12 -2.15
CA VAL A 51 -7.92 -10.44 -0.89
C VAL A 51 -6.75 -11.37 -1.19
N ALA A 52 -5.55 -10.85 -1.05
CA ALA A 52 -4.32 -11.60 -1.21
C ALA A 52 -3.83 -12.10 0.15
N SER A 53 -3.55 -13.40 0.23
CA SER A 53 -3.20 -14.02 1.50
C SER A 53 -2.13 -15.11 1.35
N PRO A 54 -1.37 -15.40 2.41
CA PRO A 54 -0.59 -16.63 2.48
C PRO A 54 -1.48 -17.87 2.37
N PRO A 55 -0.92 -19.00 1.92
CA PRO A 55 -1.68 -20.26 1.76
C PRO A 55 -2.46 -20.69 3.01
N ALA A 56 -1.90 -20.45 4.19
CA ALA A 56 -2.53 -20.84 5.47
C ALA A 56 -3.90 -20.17 5.72
N TRP A 57 -4.16 -19.01 5.12
CA TRP A 57 -5.40 -18.25 5.30
C TRP A 57 -6.37 -18.35 4.13
N ALA A 58 -5.94 -18.93 3.02
CA ALA A 58 -6.69 -18.92 1.76
C ALA A 58 -8.10 -19.50 1.88
N GLU A 59 -8.25 -20.66 2.52
CA GLU A 59 -9.55 -21.33 2.69
C GLU A 59 -10.48 -20.52 3.61
N LEU A 60 -9.94 -20.01 4.73
CA LEU A 60 -10.71 -19.17 5.65
C LEU A 60 -11.28 -17.94 4.93
N ILE A 61 -10.42 -17.27 4.16
CA ILE A 61 -10.78 -16.05 3.46
C ILE A 61 -11.75 -16.33 2.32
N GLN A 62 -11.54 -17.40 1.54
CA GLN A 62 -12.47 -17.79 0.49
C GLN A 62 -13.89 -17.99 1.02
N ASN A 63 -14.02 -18.60 2.20
CA ASN A 63 -15.32 -18.80 2.84
C ASN A 63 -15.91 -17.51 3.41
N ALA A 64 -15.06 -16.61 3.90
CA ALA A 64 -15.50 -15.37 4.56
C ALA A 64 -15.87 -14.26 3.58
N ILE A 65 -15.31 -14.25 2.36
CA ILE A 65 -15.52 -13.17 1.37
C ILE A 65 -16.74 -13.39 0.47
N VAL A 66 -17.38 -14.53 0.55
CA VAL A 66 -18.64 -14.78 -0.15
C VAL A 66 -19.70 -13.81 0.34
N ASP A 67 -20.35 -13.10 -0.57
CA ASP A 67 -21.41 -12.13 -0.28
C ASP A 67 -21.01 -10.90 0.58
N VAL A 68 -19.72 -10.57 0.61
CA VAL A 68 -19.20 -9.39 1.30
C VAL A 68 -19.02 -8.23 0.33
N SER A 69 -19.58 -7.05 0.66
CA SER A 69 -19.28 -5.84 -0.09
C SER A 69 -17.87 -5.34 0.23
N PRO A 70 -17.21 -4.59 -0.70
CA PRO A 70 -15.91 -3.99 -0.42
C PRO A 70 -15.88 -3.18 0.88
N GLU A 71 -16.87 -2.31 1.10
CA GLU A 71 -16.95 -1.46 2.28
C GLU A 71 -17.00 -2.28 3.58
N LYS A 72 -17.73 -3.40 3.54
CA LYS A 72 -17.83 -4.30 4.70
C LYS A 72 -16.52 -5.05 4.92
N ALA A 73 -15.83 -5.48 3.85
CA ALA A 73 -14.55 -6.18 3.97
C ALA A 73 -13.45 -5.29 4.60
N PHE A 74 -13.53 -3.96 4.41
CA PHE A 74 -12.62 -3.00 5.02
C PHE A 74 -13.04 -2.54 6.43
N SER A 75 -14.15 -3.05 6.98
CA SER A 75 -14.53 -2.70 8.34
C SER A 75 -13.71 -3.48 9.38
N VAL A 76 -13.37 -2.80 10.47
CA VAL A 76 -12.64 -3.41 11.58
C VAL A 76 -13.43 -4.60 12.16
N GLU A 77 -14.74 -4.49 12.23
CA GLU A 77 -15.62 -5.56 12.75
C GLU A 77 -15.56 -6.82 11.90
N TRP A 78 -15.49 -6.67 10.56
CA TRP A 78 -15.37 -7.82 9.68
C TRP A 78 -14.00 -8.47 9.80
N LEU A 79 -12.93 -7.67 9.81
CA LEU A 79 -11.56 -8.14 9.96
C LEU A 79 -11.36 -8.89 11.29
N GLN A 80 -11.82 -8.30 12.38
CA GLN A 80 -11.76 -8.93 13.71
C GLN A 80 -12.56 -10.24 13.76
N ARG A 81 -13.71 -10.30 13.10
CA ARG A 81 -14.51 -11.51 13.07
C ARG A 81 -13.84 -12.63 12.27
N VAL A 82 -13.20 -12.29 11.14
CA VAL A 82 -12.54 -13.28 10.26
C VAL A 82 -11.24 -13.78 10.87
N PHE A 83 -10.42 -12.87 11.37
CA PHE A 83 -9.06 -13.19 11.85
C PHE A 83 -8.97 -13.36 13.36
N ALA A 84 -10.00 -12.96 14.09
CA ALA A 84 -10.12 -13.12 15.54
C ALA A 84 -8.82 -12.72 16.29
N ASN A 85 -8.21 -13.68 16.98
CA ASN A 85 -7.00 -13.46 17.77
C ASN A 85 -5.69 -13.55 16.96
N ASP A 86 -5.77 -13.88 15.68
CA ASP A 86 -4.59 -14.07 14.84
C ASP A 86 -4.15 -12.78 14.13
N ALA A 87 -4.99 -11.74 14.18
CA ALA A 87 -4.61 -10.42 13.68
C ALA A 87 -3.86 -9.66 14.77
N GLU A 88 -2.54 -9.70 14.73
CA GLU A 88 -1.69 -8.89 15.62
C GLU A 88 -1.86 -7.40 15.36
N ARG A 89 -2.07 -7.01 14.10
CA ARG A 89 -2.17 -5.63 13.68
C ARG A 89 -3.04 -5.47 12.43
N ILE A 90 -3.86 -4.42 12.43
CA ILE A 90 -4.63 -3.97 11.27
C ILE A 90 -4.07 -2.60 10.84
N LEU A 91 -3.62 -2.51 9.59
CA LEU A 91 -3.13 -1.28 8.98
C LEU A 91 -4.13 -0.79 7.92
N GLY A 92 -4.43 0.48 7.95
CA GLY A 92 -5.36 1.09 7.00
C GLY A 92 -6.81 1.14 7.50
N PRO A 93 -7.77 1.36 6.62
CA PRO A 93 -7.59 1.47 5.17
C PRO A 93 -6.82 2.72 4.75
N ALA A 94 -6.09 2.60 3.65
CA ALA A 94 -5.43 3.72 3.00
C ALA A 94 -6.01 3.92 1.60
N GLU A 95 -6.33 5.16 1.24
CA GLU A 95 -6.71 5.51 -0.12
C GLU A 95 -5.46 5.84 -0.94
N VAL A 96 -5.27 5.15 -2.06
CA VAL A 96 -4.12 5.35 -2.93
C VAL A 96 -4.58 6.04 -4.21
N ASN A 97 -4.13 7.27 -4.40
CA ASN A 97 -4.42 8.08 -5.57
C ASN A 97 -3.20 8.15 -6.49
N TYR A 98 -3.44 8.04 -7.79
CA TYR A 98 -2.39 8.09 -8.80
C TYR A 98 -2.56 9.32 -9.70
N ALA A 99 -1.43 9.96 -9.97
CA ALA A 99 -1.34 11.05 -10.94
C ALA A 99 -0.34 10.67 -12.05
N ASP A 100 -0.65 11.03 -13.28
CA ASP A 100 0.30 11.02 -14.38
C ASP A 100 0.81 12.45 -14.65
N GLU A 101 1.75 12.59 -15.57
CA GLU A 101 2.35 13.89 -15.94
C GLU A 101 1.30 14.96 -16.34
N THR A 102 0.10 14.55 -16.77
CA THR A 102 -0.95 15.48 -17.19
C THR A 102 -1.88 15.90 -16.06
N SER A 103 -2.01 15.07 -15.05
CA SER A 103 -2.87 15.30 -13.87
C SER A 103 -2.07 15.78 -12.64
N PHE A 104 -0.78 15.53 -12.63
CA PHE A 104 0.11 16.02 -11.57
C PHE A 104 0.30 17.53 -11.70
N ARG A 105 -0.01 18.26 -10.63
CA ARG A 105 0.27 19.67 -10.50
C ARG A 105 1.34 19.86 -9.44
N SER A 106 2.52 20.31 -9.84
CA SER A 106 3.52 20.71 -8.86
C SER A 106 3.16 22.07 -8.29
N GLU A 107 3.17 22.18 -6.97
CA GLU A 107 3.08 23.46 -6.29
C GLU A 107 4.40 24.23 -6.51
N PRO A 108 4.39 25.44 -7.11
CA PRO A 108 5.62 26.17 -7.45
C PRO A 108 6.46 26.55 -6.22
N ASN A 109 5.87 26.57 -5.03
CA ASN A 109 6.54 26.87 -3.77
C ASN A 109 6.94 25.62 -2.97
N HIS A 110 6.77 24.43 -3.54
CA HIS A 110 7.14 23.21 -2.86
C HIS A 110 8.67 23.10 -2.77
N ARG A 111 9.20 23.05 -1.55
CA ARG A 111 10.64 22.88 -1.28
C ARG A 111 11.04 21.40 -1.21
N GLY A 112 10.17 20.49 -1.68
CA GLY A 112 10.45 19.05 -1.72
C GLY A 112 11.36 18.71 -2.90
N ARG A 113 12.40 17.94 -2.63
CA ARG A 113 13.28 17.37 -3.65
C ARG A 113 13.76 15.98 -3.27
N ALA A 114 14.26 15.25 -4.24
CA ALA A 114 14.94 14.00 -3.95
C ALA A 114 16.18 14.27 -3.09
N LEU A 115 16.41 13.42 -2.10
CA LEU A 115 17.59 13.44 -1.28
C LEU A 115 18.77 12.88 -2.07
N LEU A 116 19.93 13.51 -1.93
CA LEU A 116 21.18 13.01 -2.48
C LEU A 116 21.75 11.93 -1.56
N ALA A 117 22.52 11.00 -2.11
CA ALA A 117 23.19 9.98 -1.32
C ALA A 117 24.11 10.57 -0.22
N SER A 118 24.68 11.77 -0.46
CA SER A 118 25.46 12.53 0.53
C SER A 118 24.63 13.07 1.70
N GLU A 119 23.31 13.08 1.61
CA GLU A 119 22.38 13.56 2.63
C GLU A 119 21.79 12.42 3.46
N SER A 120 22.26 11.19 3.26
CA SER A 120 21.80 10.01 3.99
C SER A 120 21.94 10.14 5.51
N ASP A 121 22.97 10.83 5.99
CA ASP A 121 23.17 11.02 7.42
C ASP A 121 22.14 11.99 8.02
N ALA A 122 21.79 13.09 7.31
CA ALA A 122 20.72 13.99 7.71
C ALA A 122 19.36 13.26 7.76
N TYR A 123 19.10 12.40 6.79
CA TYR A 123 17.90 11.56 6.76
C TYR A 123 17.85 10.59 7.95
N ARG A 124 18.96 9.91 8.26
CA ARG A 124 19.04 9.02 9.43
C ARG A 124 18.83 9.77 10.76
N VAL A 125 19.39 10.96 10.88
CA VAL A 125 19.18 11.80 12.07
C VAL A 125 17.70 12.18 12.21
N LEU A 126 17.05 12.57 11.12
CA LEU A 126 15.61 12.86 11.13
C LEU A 126 14.79 11.64 11.55
N VAL A 127 15.02 10.50 10.93
CA VAL A 127 14.29 9.26 11.27
C VAL A 127 14.53 8.84 12.72
N ALA A 128 15.76 8.99 13.23
CA ALA A 128 16.08 8.67 14.62
C ALA A 128 15.45 9.63 15.65
N ALA A 129 15.00 10.81 15.22
CA ALA A 129 14.29 11.77 16.06
C ALA A 129 12.78 11.53 16.13
N LEU A 130 12.23 10.69 15.25
CA LEU A 130 10.82 10.33 15.24
C LEU A 130 10.51 9.25 16.29
N ASP A 131 9.26 9.19 16.69
CA ASP A 131 8.80 8.07 17.53
C ASP A 131 8.97 6.73 16.77
N PRO A 132 9.57 5.69 17.38
CA PRO A 132 9.77 4.41 16.71
C PRO A 132 8.48 3.79 16.13
N LYS A 133 7.34 4.04 16.78
CA LYS A 133 6.06 3.56 16.29
C LYS A 133 5.60 4.33 15.05
N GLU A 134 5.84 5.65 15.01
CA GLU A 134 5.54 6.45 13.81
C GLU A 134 6.40 6.02 12.63
N VAL A 135 7.68 5.71 12.86
CA VAL A 135 8.59 5.19 11.82
C VAL A 135 8.07 3.86 11.30
N GLU A 136 7.69 2.93 12.19
CA GLU A 136 7.13 1.64 11.82
C GLU A 136 5.81 1.79 11.05
N ASP A 137 4.91 2.67 11.53
CA ASP A 137 3.59 2.91 10.93
C ASP A 137 3.66 3.60 9.57
N SER A 138 4.65 4.48 9.37
CA SER A 138 4.86 5.20 8.11
C SER A 138 5.50 4.35 7.02
N GLY A 139 6.10 3.20 7.36
CA GLY A 139 6.91 2.41 6.45
C GLY A 139 8.21 3.09 6.00
N VAL A 140 8.59 4.21 6.65
CA VAL A 140 9.85 4.89 6.38
C VAL A 140 11.01 4.02 6.87
N SER A 141 11.95 3.71 5.97
CA SER A 141 13.15 2.96 6.29
C SER A 141 14.37 3.86 6.22
N SER A 142 15.26 3.76 7.19
CA SER A 142 16.54 4.50 7.18
C SER A 142 17.43 4.18 5.95
N ASP A 143 17.14 3.07 5.29
CA ASP A 143 17.90 2.58 4.13
C ASP A 143 17.12 2.71 2.80
N ALA A 144 15.91 3.30 2.84
CA ALA A 144 15.09 3.47 1.64
C ALA A 144 15.59 4.66 0.80
N PHE A 145 16.19 4.36 -0.33
CA PHE A 145 16.54 5.34 -1.35
C PHE A 145 15.98 4.88 -2.72
N PRO A 146 15.48 5.80 -3.55
CA PRO A 146 15.45 7.26 -3.36
C PRO A 146 14.39 7.71 -2.36
N ALA A 147 14.75 8.65 -1.49
CA ALA A 147 13.84 9.34 -0.59
C ALA A 147 13.63 10.78 -1.06
N PHE A 148 12.51 11.38 -0.68
CA PHE A 148 12.19 12.78 -0.95
C PHE A 148 12.00 13.50 0.38
N GLY A 149 12.57 14.67 0.50
CA GLY A 149 12.50 15.49 1.69
C GLY A 149 12.03 16.90 1.41
N ALA A 150 11.37 17.52 2.38
CA ALA A 150 11.10 18.94 2.39
C ALA A 150 12.22 19.67 3.15
N PHE A 151 12.58 20.86 2.70
CA PHE A 151 13.66 21.64 3.29
C PHE A 151 13.14 23.02 3.70
N TYR A 152 13.54 23.44 4.89
CA TYR A 152 13.36 24.81 5.36
C TYR A 152 14.74 25.37 5.74
N ASP A 153 15.17 26.44 5.07
CA ASP A 153 16.49 27.06 5.22
C ASP A 153 17.64 26.03 5.17
N ASP A 154 17.58 25.14 4.15
CA ASP A 154 18.51 24.02 3.92
C ASP A 154 18.53 22.92 5.01
N ILE A 155 17.61 22.96 5.94
CA ILE A 155 17.41 21.92 6.96
C ILE A 155 16.31 20.97 6.47
N LEU A 156 16.60 19.68 6.48
CA LEU A 156 15.62 18.63 6.21
C LEU A 156 14.59 18.59 7.36
N CYS A 157 13.31 18.65 6.99
CA CYS A 157 12.18 18.65 7.91
C CYS A 157 11.34 17.37 7.77
#